data_28c83dc5d0a5c7ec584541c5ad780e2b
#
_entry.id   28c83dc5d0a5c7ec584541c5ad780e2b
#
_cell.length_a   1.000
_cell.length_b   1.000
_cell.length_c   1.000
_cell.angle_alpha   90.00
_cell.angle_beta   90.00
_cell.angle_gamma   90.00
#
_symmetry.space_group_name_H-M   'P 1'
#
loop_
_entity.id
_entity.type
_entity.pdbx_description
1 polymer ?
#
loop_
_entity_poly.entity_id
_entity_poly.type
_entity_poly.pdbx_seq_one_letter_code
_entity_poly.pdbx_strand_id
1 'polypeptide(L)'
;FLDVVRLSVAAIRAEHAKILTVTGRRWLLIVSALLFLYTVNCGINYYASSFSSSAGLADGTYTVVELETLCSDLVELVNESAKTGRQSYREHRSAWRVEAVTAMQAAGEQFSCLAGFYPKPKEVLVSQILSVQQLCGVYSPFTVEANYNGDMPDYNVPHTLCHELSHLKGFM
;
A
#
# COMPACT_ATOMS: atom_id res chain seq x y z
N PHE A 1 8.96 -62.34 14.42
CA PHE A 1 9.79 -61.26 13.79
C PHE A 1 8.97 -60.37 12.87
N LEU A 2 8.21 -60.94 11.94
CA LEU A 2 7.36 -60.19 11.00
C LEU A 2 6.29 -59.34 11.71
N ASP A 3 5.71 -59.80 12.77
CA ASP A 3 4.67 -59.07 13.51
C ASP A 3 5.23 -57.88 14.29
N VAL A 4 6.45 -58.00 14.83
CA VAL A 4 7.15 -56.90 15.49
C VAL A 4 7.47 -55.78 14.49
N VAL A 5 7.92 -56.13 13.28
CA VAL A 5 8.19 -55.13 12.21
C VAL A 5 6.90 -54.44 11.77
N ARG A 6 5.80 -55.18 11.61
CA ARG A 6 4.49 -54.64 11.26
C ARG A 6 3.96 -53.68 12.31
N LEU A 7 4.07 -54.02 13.59
CA LEU A 7 3.66 -53.18 14.71
C LEU A 7 4.50 -51.91 14.80
N SER A 8 5.83 -52.03 14.60
CA SER A 8 6.71 -50.84 14.59
C SER A 8 6.40 -49.88 13.44
N VAL A 9 6.16 -50.42 12.23
CA VAL A 9 5.77 -49.60 11.07
C VAL A 9 4.42 -48.93 11.28
N ALA A 10 3.44 -49.62 11.86
CA ALA A 10 2.13 -49.05 12.17
C ALA A 10 2.21 -47.92 13.21
N ALA A 11 3.02 -48.10 14.26
CA ALA A 11 3.25 -47.09 15.29
C ALA A 11 3.91 -45.83 14.71
N ILE A 12 4.95 -46.00 13.89
CA ILE A 12 5.61 -44.86 13.20
C ILE A 12 4.63 -44.12 12.30
N ARG A 13 3.81 -44.81 11.50
CA ARG A 13 2.80 -44.20 10.64
C ARG A 13 1.75 -43.42 11.44
N ALA A 14 1.29 -43.98 12.56
CA ALA A 14 0.32 -43.31 13.44
C ALA A 14 0.90 -42.04 14.06
N GLU A 15 2.16 -42.05 14.45
CA GLU A 15 2.84 -40.91 15.02
C GLU A 15 3.07 -39.81 13.96
N HIS A 16 3.49 -40.20 12.75
CA HIS A 16 3.58 -39.26 11.62
C HIS A 16 2.22 -38.63 11.25
N ALA A 17 1.15 -39.41 11.21
CA ALA A 17 -0.20 -38.91 10.96
C ALA A 17 -0.64 -37.93 12.05
N LYS A 18 -0.34 -38.22 13.33
CA LYS A 18 -0.63 -37.31 14.44
C LYS A 18 0.14 -35.98 14.34
N ILE A 19 1.44 -36.04 14.00
CA ILE A 19 2.27 -34.87 13.79
C ILE A 19 1.72 -34.04 12.63
N LEU A 20 1.36 -34.69 11.52
CA LEU A 20 0.82 -34.00 10.33
C LEU A 20 -0.50 -33.31 10.63
N THR A 21 -1.42 -33.95 11.38
CA THR A 21 -2.70 -33.32 11.76
C THR A 21 -2.52 -32.14 12.70
N VAL A 22 -1.63 -32.26 13.70
CA VAL A 22 -1.33 -31.14 14.63
C VAL A 22 -0.70 -29.98 13.90
N THR A 23 0.26 -30.27 13.02
CA THR A 23 0.94 -29.24 12.20
C THR A 23 -0.04 -28.58 11.23
N GLY A 24 -0.86 -29.38 10.54
CA GLY A 24 -1.90 -28.85 9.63
C GLY A 24 -2.90 -27.96 10.35
N ARG A 25 -3.36 -28.35 11.54
CA ARG A 25 -4.25 -27.52 12.36
C ARG A 25 -3.59 -26.20 12.78
N ARG A 26 -2.31 -26.21 13.14
CA ARG A 26 -1.56 -24.98 13.49
C ARG A 26 -1.46 -24.04 12.30
N TRP A 27 -1.10 -24.56 11.12
CA TRP A 27 -1.05 -23.74 9.91
C TRP A 27 -2.42 -23.19 9.52
N LEU A 28 -3.48 -24.00 9.65
CA LEU A 28 -4.83 -23.52 9.39
C LEU A 28 -5.21 -22.36 10.30
N LEU A 29 -4.89 -22.44 11.60
CA LEU A 29 -5.14 -21.34 12.55
C LEU A 29 -4.34 -20.09 12.20
N ILE A 30 -3.07 -20.23 11.84
CA ILE A 30 -2.21 -19.11 11.43
C ILE A 30 -2.78 -18.43 10.19
N VAL A 31 -3.08 -19.20 9.14
CA VAL A 31 -3.65 -18.68 7.90
C VAL A 31 -5.00 -17.99 8.14
N SER A 32 -5.87 -18.61 8.96
CA SER A 32 -7.17 -18.02 9.30
C SER A 32 -7.01 -16.70 10.06
N ALA A 33 -6.06 -16.63 11.00
CA ALA A 33 -5.77 -15.39 11.73
C ALA A 33 -5.23 -14.30 10.81
N LEU A 34 -4.34 -14.64 9.88
CA LEU A 34 -3.78 -13.70 8.90
C LEU A 34 -4.88 -13.20 7.95
N LEU A 35 -5.75 -14.08 7.45
CA LEU A 35 -6.88 -13.71 6.61
C LEU A 35 -7.87 -12.81 7.36
N PHE A 36 -8.15 -13.12 8.62
CA PHE A 36 -9.00 -12.27 9.46
C PHE A 36 -8.40 -10.87 9.63
N LEU A 37 -7.10 -10.80 9.98
CA LEU A 37 -6.41 -9.52 10.12
C LEU A 37 -6.36 -8.75 8.80
N TYR A 38 -6.11 -9.42 7.68
CA TYR A 38 -6.17 -8.80 6.36
C TYR A 38 -7.56 -8.23 6.07
N THR A 39 -8.61 -9.02 6.31
CA THR A 39 -10.00 -8.59 6.07
C THR A 39 -10.37 -7.36 6.91
N VAL A 40 -9.99 -7.34 8.19
CA VAL A 40 -10.31 -6.22 9.10
C VAL A 40 -9.51 -4.97 8.77
N ASN A 41 -8.23 -5.11 8.43
CA ASN A 41 -7.34 -3.94 8.21
C ASN A 41 -7.36 -3.42 6.77
N CYS A 42 -7.69 -4.25 5.79
CA CYS A 42 -7.61 -3.91 4.38
C CYS A 42 -8.91 -4.20 3.63
N GLY A 43 -9.46 -5.42 3.78
CA GLY A 43 -10.63 -5.87 3.01
C GLY A 43 -11.87 -5.02 3.22
N ILE A 44 -12.09 -4.49 4.41
CA ILE A 44 -13.23 -3.62 4.73
C ILE A 44 -13.14 -2.31 3.94
N ASN A 45 -11.94 -1.80 3.68
CA ASN A 45 -11.74 -0.53 2.98
C ASN A 45 -12.25 -0.55 1.54
N TYR A 46 -12.30 -1.73 0.89
CA TYR A 46 -12.91 -1.88 -0.44
C TYR A 46 -14.41 -1.61 -0.49
N TYR A 47 -15.06 -1.61 0.67
CA TYR A 47 -16.48 -1.28 0.82
C TYR A 47 -16.70 0.14 1.38
N ALA A 48 -15.62 0.88 1.64
CA ALA A 48 -15.70 2.27 2.07
C ALA A 48 -16.18 3.16 0.94
N SER A 49 -16.79 4.29 1.31
CA SER A 49 -17.17 5.32 0.34
C SER A 49 -15.95 5.87 -0.38
N SER A 50 -16.11 6.27 -1.65
CA SER A 50 -15.05 6.95 -2.40
C SER A 50 -14.60 8.24 -1.70
N PHE A 51 -13.40 8.70 -2.00
CA PHE A 51 -12.91 9.98 -1.49
C PHE A 51 -13.83 11.13 -1.90
N SER A 52 -14.26 11.19 -3.16
CA SER A 52 -15.16 12.22 -3.66
C SER A 52 -16.45 12.31 -2.83
N SER A 53 -17.06 11.16 -2.56
CA SER A 53 -18.25 11.08 -1.70
C SER A 53 -17.99 11.52 -0.27
N SER A 54 -16.87 11.09 0.31
CA SER A 54 -16.49 11.40 1.71
C SER A 54 -16.06 12.86 1.89
N ALA A 55 -15.50 13.46 0.85
CA ALA A 55 -15.07 14.87 0.81
C ALA A 55 -16.19 15.83 0.37
N GLY A 56 -17.38 15.30 0.02
CA GLY A 56 -18.50 16.12 -0.47
C GLY A 56 -18.25 16.74 -1.85
N LEU A 57 -17.36 16.14 -2.65
CA LEU A 57 -17.09 16.58 -4.01
C LEU A 57 -18.20 16.06 -4.94
N ALA A 58 -18.74 16.95 -5.78
CA ALA A 58 -19.74 16.55 -6.76
C ALA A 58 -19.10 15.73 -7.87
N ASP A 59 -19.63 14.55 -8.13
CA ASP A 59 -19.30 13.78 -9.33
C ASP A 59 -19.98 14.44 -10.53
N GLY A 60 -19.19 15.10 -11.38
CA GLY A 60 -19.68 15.73 -12.62
C GLY A 60 -19.56 14.77 -13.79
N THR A 61 -20.44 14.97 -14.79
CA THR A 61 -20.23 14.41 -16.13
C THR A 61 -19.49 15.43 -16.96
N TYR A 62 -18.37 15.02 -17.54
CA TYR A 62 -17.51 15.90 -18.35
C TYR A 62 -17.56 15.45 -19.80
N THR A 63 -17.44 16.42 -20.70
CA THR A 63 -17.36 16.15 -22.14
C THR A 63 -15.93 15.79 -22.54
N VAL A 64 -15.78 15.16 -23.71
CA VAL A 64 -14.45 14.86 -24.27
C VAL A 64 -13.67 16.15 -24.52
N VAL A 65 -14.32 17.22 -24.92
CA VAL A 65 -13.69 18.53 -25.17
C VAL A 65 -13.12 19.13 -23.89
N GLU A 66 -13.84 19.04 -22.78
CA GLU A 66 -13.33 19.50 -21.46
C GLU A 66 -12.12 18.68 -21.01
N LEU A 67 -12.11 17.36 -21.26
CA LEU A 67 -10.96 16.52 -20.97
C LEU A 67 -9.76 16.88 -21.85
N GLU A 68 -9.95 17.11 -23.14
CA GLU A 68 -8.90 17.54 -24.07
C GLU A 68 -8.31 18.88 -23.64
N THR A 69 -9.15 19.84 -23.23
CA THR A 69 -8.72 21.14 -22.70
C THR A 69 -7.86 20.95 -21.46
N LEU A 70 -8.35 20.18 -20.47
CA LEU A 70 -7.58 19.89 -19.25
C LEU A 70 -6.25 19.22 -19.56
N CYS A 71 -6.20 18.25 -20.48
CA CYS A 71 -4.96 17.60 -20.89
C CYS A 71 -3.97 18.62 -21.51
N SER A 72 -4.46 19.55 -22.33
CA SER A 72 -3.64 20.60 -22.94
C SER A 72 -3.08 21.55 -21.89
N ASP A 73 -3.89 21.99 -20.94
CA ASP A 73 -3.48 22.87 -19.84
C ASP A 73 -2.44 22.19 -18.94
N LEU A 74 -2.63 20.89 -18.64
CA LEU A 74 -1.65 20.12 -17.86
C LEU A 74 -0.32 19.96 -18.60
N VAL A 75 -0.34 19.73 -19.92
CA VAL A 75 0.89 19.63 -20.72
C VAL A 75 1.64 20.97 -20.72
N GLU A 76 0.94 22.10 -20.84
CA GLU A 76 1.54 23.43 -20.75
C GLU A 76 2.17 23.66 -19.37
N LEU A 77 1.45 23.36 -18.30
CA LEU A 77 1.94 23.47 -16.92
C LEU A 77 3.19 22.62 -16.67
N VAL A 78 3.20 21.38 -17.17
CA VAL A 78 4.36 20.47 -17.06
C VAL A 78 5.55 21.04 -17.83
N ASN A 79 5.35 21.53 -19.05
CA ASN A 79 6.40 22.12 -19.87
C ASN A 79 7.00 23.40 -19.22
N GLU A 80 6.18 24.25 -18.62
CA GLU A 80 6.67 25.41 -17.88
C GLU A 80 7.47 24.98 -16.63
N SER A 81 6.95 24.04 -15.87
CA SER A 81 7.63 23.51 -14.68
C SER A 81 8.98 22.83 -15.03
N ALA A 82 9.06 22.16 -16.18
CA ALA A 82 10.28 21.51 -16.65
C ALA A 82 11.41 22.50 -16.99
N LYS A 83 11.09 23.75 -17.34
CA LYS A 83 12.09 24.79 -17.59
C LYS A 83 12.84 25.21 -16.32
N THR A 84 12.17 25.14 -15.18
CA THR A 84 12.72 25.57 -13.87
C THR A 84 13.21 24.41 -13.01
N GLY A 85 12.80 23.19 -13.30
CA GLY A 85 12.84 22.04 -12.40
C GLY A 85 14.05 21.12 -12.52
N ARG A 86 15.24 21.58 -12.90
CA ARG A 86 16.46 20.73 -12.91
C ARG A 86 17.16 20.70 -11.53
N GLN A 87 16.43 20.36 -10.48
CA GLN A 87 17.06 20.12 -9.18
C GLN A 87 17.41 18.63 -9.00
N SER A 88 18.53 18.36 -8.33
CA SER A 88 18.92 17.00 -7.95
C SER A 88 17.97 16.49 -6.86
N TYR A 89 17.02 15.68 -7.27
CA TYR A 89 15.95 15.19 -6.42
C TYR A 89 16.42 14.25 -5.29
N ARG A 90 17.53 13.52 -5.49
CA ARG A 90 18.04 12.57 -4.49
C ARG A 90 18.37 13.21 -3.14
N GLU A 91 18.84 14.45 -3.16
CA GLU A 91 19.16 15.21 -1.95
C GLU A 91 17.91 15.63 -1.17
N HIS A 92 16.76 15.74 -1.83
CA HIS A 92 15.50 16.21 -1.24
C HIS A 92 14.58 15.10 -0.71
N ARG A 93 14.88 13.82 -0.97
CA ARG A 93 14.00 12.69 -0.59
C ARG A 93 13.63 12.67 0.90
N SER A 94 14.55 13.07 1.79
CA SER A 94 14.24 13.12 3.21
C SER A 94 13.30 14.26 3.57
N ALA A 95 13.40 15.39 2.88
CA ALA A 95 12.49 16.52 3.02
C ALA A 95 11.09 16.16 2.52
N TRP A 96 10.98 15.56 1.34
CA TRP A 96 9.69 15.15 0.79
C TRP A 96 8.87 14.21 1.68
N ARG A 97 9.52 13.33 2.43
CA ARG A 97 8.82 12.47 3.40
C ARG A 97 8.16 13.28 4.53
N VAL A 98 8.74 14.41 4.92
CA VAL A 98 8.17 15.33 5.90
C VAL A 98 7.11 16.20 5.24
N GLU A 99 7.39 16.73 4.07
CA GLU A 99 6.49 17.57 3.30
C GLU A 99 5.19 16.84 2.93
N ALA A 100 5.28 15.56 2.54
CA ALA A 100 4.10 14.74 2.26
C ALA A 100 3.21 14.59 3.51
N VAL A 101 3.79 14.35 4.68
CA VAL A 101 3.02 14.30 5.93
C VAL A 101 2.37 15.65 6.21
N THR A 102 3.10 16.75 6.05
CA THR A 102 2.58 18.11 6.24
C THR A 102 1.44 18.42 5.24
N ALA A 103 1.62 18.04 3.98
CA ALA A 103 0.60 18.21 2.95
C ALA A 103 -0.68 17.41 3.27
N MET A 104 -0.54 16.17 3.72
CA MET A 104 -1.68 15.35 4.11
C MET A 104 -2.39 15.89 5.37
N GLN A 105 -1.64 16.45 6.31
CA GLN A 105 -2.22 17.12 7.48
C GLN A 105 -3.00 18.39 7.08
N ALA A 106 -2.42 19.22 6.20
CA ALA A 106 -3.10 20.40 5.66
C ALA A 106 -4.36 20.02 4.87
N ALA A 107 -4.30 18.95 4.06
CA ALA A 107 -5.48 18.40 3.40
C ALA A 107 -6.55 17.94 4.41
N GLY A 108 -6.13 17.42 5.56
CA GLY A 108 -7.02 17.01 6.65
C GLY A 108 -7.73 18.19 7.35
N GLU A 109 -7.19 19.39 7.28
CA GLU A 109 -7.89 20.60 7.75
C GLU A 109 -9.03 21.00 6.81
N GLN A 110 -8.87 20.73 5.52
CA GLN A 110 -9.86 21.00 4.49
C GLN A 110 -10.89 19.87 4.35
N PHE A 111 -10.43 18.63 4.41
CA PHE A 111 -11.24 17.42 4.27
C PHE A 111 -11.17 16.58 5.54
N SER A 112 -12.21 16.60 6.34
CA SER A 112 -12.25 15.89 7.64
C SER A 112 -11.97 14.38 7.52
N CYS A 113 -12.28 13.76 6.39
CA CYS A 113 -11.99 12.35 6.10
C CYS A 113 -10.49 12.05 6.00
N LEU A 114 -9.64 13.06 5.77
CA LEU A 114 -8.18 12.97 5.78
C LEU A 114 -7.56 13.39 7.11
N ALA A 115 -8.33 13.84 8.08
CA ALA A 115 -7.79 14.31 9.36
C ALA A 115 -7.13 13.20 10.18
N GLY A 116 -6.12 13.56 10.97
CA GLY A 116 -5.50 12.71 11.97
C GLY A 116 -4.02 12.42 11.74
N PHE A 117 -3.53 11.35 12.35
CA PHE A 117 -2.11 10.99 12.34
C PHE A 117 -1.66 10.39 11.02
N TYR A 118 -0.45 10.76 10.61
CA TYR A 118 0.28 10.18 9.49
C TYR A 118 1.70 9.80 9.91
N PRO A 119 2.13 8.56 9.71
CA PRO A 119 3.52 8.16 9.96
C PRO A 119 4.42 8.72 8.87
N LYS A 120 5.71 8.87 9.18
CA LYS A 120 6.71 9.24 8.19
C LYS A 120 6.91 8.08 7.20
N PRO A 121 6.72 8.28 5.88
CA PRO A 121 6.93 7.24 4.89
C PRO A 121 8.35 6.69 4.89
N LYS A 122 8.50 5.41 4.56
CA LYS A 122 9.78 4.70 4.55
C LYS A 122 10.15 4.26 3.15
N GLU A 123 11.42 4.31 2.84
CA GLU A 123 11.96 3.72 1.63
C GLU A 123 12.12 2.20 1.83
N VAL A 124 11.68 1.42 0.85
CA VAL A 124 11.84 -0.04 0.87
C VAL A 124 13.31 -0.38 0.63
N LEU A 125 13.90 -1.19 1.51
CA LEU A 125 15.33 -1.55 1.45
C LEU A 125 15.72 -2.25 0.15
N VAL A 126 14.84 -3.09 -0.39
CA VAL A 126 15.07 -3.83 -1.66
C VAL A 126 14.05 -3.31 -2.68
N SER A 127 14.19 -2.05 -3.04
CA SER A 127 13.29 -1.34 -3.96
C SER A 127 13.19 -1.98 -5.35
N GLN A 128 14.26 -2.67 -5.80
CA GLN A 128 14.29 -3.37 -7.09
C GLN A 128 13.20 -4.45 -7.20
N ILE A 129 12.80 -5.06 -6.09
CA ILE A 129 11.68 -6.02 -6.09
C ILE A 129 10.38 -5.33 -6.46
N LEU A 130 10.14 -4.12 -5.95
CA LEU A 130 8.97 -3.32 -6.32
C LEU A 130 9.05 -2.88 -7.78
N SER A 131 10.24 -2.49 -8.27
CA SER A 131 10.46 -2.10 -9.67
C SER A 131 10.11 -3.22 -10.63
N VAL A 132 10.53 -4.47 -10.36
CA VAL A 132 10.17 -5.64 -11.16
C VAL A 132 8.66 -5.89 -11.19
N GLN A 133 7.97 -5.58 -10.11
CA GLN A 133 6.51 -5.67 -9.99
C GLN A 133 5.78 -4.42 -10.51
N GLN A 134 6.51 -3.40 -10.98
CA GLN A 134 5.97 -2.10 -11.40
C GLN A 134 5.18 -1.37 -10.30
N LEU A 135 5.58 -1.56 -9.04
CA LEU A 135 4.99 -0.93 -7.89
C LEU A 135 5.79 0.32 -7.48
N CYS A 136 5.12 1.45 -7.38
CA CYS A 136 5.72 2.69 -6.89
C CYS A 136 5.78 2.75 -5.36
N GLY A 137 4.82 2.14 -4.68
CA GLY A 137 4.77 2.07 -3.23
C GLY A 137 3.94 0.90 -2.73
N VAL A 138 3.86 0.75 -1.44
CA VAL A 138 3.04 -0.25 -0.78
C VAL A 138 2.66 0.20 0.63
N TYR A 139 1.39 0.23 0.89
CA TYR A 139 0.84 0.39 2.23
C TYR A 139 0.83 -0.95 2.96
N SER A 140 1.26 -0.96 4.22
CA SER A 140 1.17 -2.13 5.09
C SER A 140 0.07 -1.93 6.13
N PRO A 141 -1.08 -2.62 6.02
CA PRO A 141 -2.17 -2.50 6.99
C PRO A 141 -1.82 -3.12 8.35
N PHE A 142 -0.82 -4.00 8.40
CA PHE A 142 -0.43 -4.68 9.65
C PHE A 142 0.47 -3.81 10.53
N THR A 143 1.32 -3.00 9.91
CA THR A 143 2.27 -2.12 10.61
C THR A 143 1.87 -0.65 10.54
N VAL A 144 0.80 -0.34 9.80
CA VAL A 144 0.32 1.03 9.55
C VAL A 144 1.44 1.90 8.97
N GLU A 145 2.15 1.35 7.97
CA GLU A 145 3.29 1.99 7.33
C GLU A 145 3.02 2.29 5.86
N ALA A 146 3.36 3.49 5.44
CA ALA A 146 3.45 3.88 4.04
C ALA A 146 4.89 3.69 3.57
N ASN A 147 5.09 2.87 2.55
CA ASN A 147 6.41 2.56 2.02
C ASN A 147 6.48 2.92 0.54
N TYR A 148 7.61 3.43 0.07
CA TYR A 148 7.80 3.80 -1.32
C TYR A 148 9.02 3.12 -1.94
N ASN A 149 8.97 2.95 -3.26
CA ASN A 149 10.05 2.40 -4.05
C ASN A 149 11.12 3.47 -4.27
N GLY A 150 12.30 3.28 -3.67
CA GLY A 150 13.43 4.19 -3.83
C GLY A 150 14.13 4.10 -5.21
N ASP A 151 13.79 3.11 -6.02
CA ASP A 151 14.36 2.88 -7.36
C ASP A 151 13.50 3.50 -8.49
N MET A 152 12.34 4.09 -8.14
CA MET A 152 11.49 4.78 -9.10
C MET A 152 12.04 6.16 -9.48
N PRO A 153 11.62 6.75 -10.62
CA PRO A 153 11.96 8.10 -10.99
C PRO A 153 11.58 9.11 -9.90
N ASP A 154 12.50 10.03 -9.60
CA ASP A 154 12.37 10.98 -8.49
C ASP A 154 11.10 11.83 -8.56
N TYR A 155 10.63 12.20 -9.75
CA TYR A 155 9.41 13.00 -9.93
C TYR A 155 8.13 12.28 -9.47
N ASN A 156 8.14 10.96 -9.38
CA ASN A 156 7.01 10.17 -8.87
C ASN A 156 6.98 10.09 -7.33
N VAL A 157 8.10 10.35 -6.66
CA VAL A 157 8.21 10.15 -5.21
C VAL A 157 7.19 10.98 -4.44
N PRO A 158 7.05 12.31 -4.64
CA PRO A 158 6.11 13.12 -3.86
C PRO A 158 4.66 12.66 -3.99
N HIS A 159 4.24 12.33 -5.21
CA HIS A 159 2.90 11.82 -5.48
C HIS A 159 2.68 10.46 -4.76
N THR A 160 3.63 9.53 -4.92
CA THR A 160 3.54 8.21 -4.31
C THR A 160 3.47 8.30 -2.78
N LEU A 161 4.24 9.17 -2.15
CA LEU A 161 4.20 9.36 -0.70
C LEU A 161 2.80 9.76 -0.23
N CYS A 162 2.16 10.72 -0.87
CA CYS A 162 0.79 11.12 -0.53
C CYS A 162 -0.23 10.02 -0.83
N HIS A 163 -0.04 9.29 -1.93
CA HIS A 163 -0.89 8.16 -2.32
C HIS A 163 -0.86 7.06 -1.24
N GLU A 164 0.32 6.60 -0.82
CA GLU A 164 0.45 5.59 0.22
C GLU A 164 -0.06 6.07 1.59
N LEU A 165 0.07 7.36 1.89
CA LEU A 165 -0.50 7.94 3.10
C LEU A 165 -2.03 8.01 3.05
N SER A 166 -2.64 8.12 1.87
CA SER A 166 -4.10 8.12 1.73
C SER A 166 -4.72 6.76 2.06
N HIS A 167 -4.00 5.67 1.77
CA HIS A 167 -4.43 4.31 2.15
C HIS A 167 -4.61 4.14 3.66
N LEU A 168 -3.86 4.90 4.49
CA LEU A 168 -4.03 4.93 5.96
C LEU A 168 -5.40 5.47 6.41
N LYS A 169 -6.10 6.16 5.52
CA LYS A 169 -7.46 6.68 5.77
C LYS A 169 -8.55 5.79 5.18
N GLY A 170 -8.17 4.63 4.66
CA GLY A 170 -9.09 3.66 4.10
C GLY A 170 -9.46 3.89 2.64
N PHE A 171 -8.83 4.84 1.96
CA PHE A 171 -9.02 5.05 0.52
C PHE A 171 -8.15 4.07 -0.27
N MET A 172 -8.77 3.32 -1.20
CA MET A 172 -8.16 2.28 -2.03
C MET A 172 -8.23 2.64 -3.51
#